data_85d55bec03cbbb7a0f2a3c558d2d98fc
#
_entry.id   85d55bec03cbbb7a0f2a3c558d2d98fc
#
_cell.length_a   1.000
_cell.length_b   1.000
_cell.length_c   1.000
_cell.angle_alpha   90.00
_cell.angle_beta   90.00
_cell.angle_gamma   90.00
#
_symmetry.space_group_name_H-M   'P 1'
#
loop_
_entity.id
_entity.type
_entity.pdbx_description
1 polymer ?
#
loop_
_entity_poly.entity_id
_entity_poly.type
_entity_poly.pdbx_seq_one_letter_code
_entity_poly.pdbx_strand_id
1 'polypeptide(L)'
;MKTIFFLLLILLGRTGCGQIQLNAIAYGNNASAGKYFNLRGIQMYCEEYGNGKPLLMIHGNGGSISAFRNNIGYFATKYHVIALDSRSQGKSVDPADSLSFEMMADDEAALLDAMHIDSAYVLGWSDGGINALLLAMRHPGKVIKLASTGANLWPDSTAIVPGFWMGDKRHFETMDAGKIKTAKEKNDWKLFLLDWYQPNVHLKALKAIKSPSLIIAGDHDLIRLEHTVQIFQSIPKASLWILPNSSHGTLIDYADEFNKKVDAFFTGSKPK
;
A
#
# COMPACT_ATOMS: atom_id res chain seq x y z
N MET A 1 -70.26 -47.74 10.69
CA MET A 1 -69.73 -46.62 9.94
C MET A 1 -68.27 -46.45 10.34
N LYS A 2 -67.34 -46.92 9.50
CA LYS A 2 -65.90 -46.80 9.74
C LYS A 2 -65.35 -45.75 8.74
N THR A 3 -64.93 -44.63 9.26
CA THR A 3 -64.36 -43.53 8.46
C THR A 3 -62.86 -43.81 8.27
N ILE A 4 -62.44 -43.99 7.03
CA ILE A 4 -61.06 -44.19 6.63
C ILE A 4 -60.44 -42.83 6.38
N PHE A 5 -59.40 -42.45 7.17
CA PHE A 5 -58.57 -41.29 6.91
C PHE A 5 -57.46 -41.64 5.93
N PHE A 6 -57.42 -40.98 4.77
CA PHE A 6 -56.35 -41.04 3.83
C PHE A 6 -55.25 -40.03 4.24
N LEU A 7 -54.11 -40.54 4.58
CA LEU A 7 -52.93 -39.73 4.87
C LEU A 7 -52.17 -39.46 3.56
N LEU A 8 -52.20 -38.21 3.10
CA LEU A 8 -51.45 -37.78 1.91
C LEU A 8 -50.02 -37.42 2.35
N LEU A 9 -49.04 -38.26 2.02
CA LEU A 9 -47.60 -37.95 2.21
C LEU A 9 -47.16 -37.01 1.10
N ILE A 10 -46.93 -35.74 1.45
CA ILE A 10 -46.25 -34.78 0.58
C ILE A 10 -44.75 -34.98 0.74
N LEU A 11 -44.08 -35.58 -0.25
CA LEU A 11 -42.64 -35.59 -0.38
C LEU A 11 -42.17 -34.20 -0.83
N LEU A 12 -41.69 -33.36 0.12
CA LEU A 12 -40.96 -32.15 -0.20
C LEU A 12 -39.53 -32.51 -0.62
N GLY A 13 -39.32 -32.53 -1.94
CA GLY A 13 -37.98 -32.62 -2.51
C GLY A 13 -37.16 -31.38 -2.10
N ARG A 14 -36.20 -31.54 -1.20
CA ARG A 14 -35.15 -30.54 -0.94
C ARG A 14 -34.22 -30.47 -2.13
N THR A 15 -34.47 -29.53 -3.05
CA THR A 15 -33.48 -29.09 -4.01
C THR A 15 -32.41 -28.35 -3.22
N GLY A 16 -31.30 -29.01 -2.92
CA GLY A 16 -30.11 -28.40 -2.35
C GLY A 16 -29.55 -27.40 -3.36
N CYS A 17 -29.93 -26.13 -3.22
CA CYS A 17 -29.21 -25.04 -3.90
C CYS A 17 -27.84 -24.96 -3.23
N GLY A 18 -26.85 -25.59 -3.86
CA GLY A 18 -25.45 -25.45 -3.47
C GLY A 18 -25.08 -23.97 -3.56
N GLN A 19 -24.98 -23.28 -2.44
CA GLN A 19 -24.37 -21.97 -2.38
C GLN A 19 -22.93 -22.15 -2.89
N ILE A 20 -22.65 -21.65 -4.09
CA ILE A 20 -21.27 -21.45 -4.55
C ILE A 20 -20.70 -20.41 -3.62
N GLN A 21 -19.96 -20.85 -2.61
CA GLN A 21 -19.15 -19.98 -1.78
C GLN A 21 -18.03 -19.46 -2.69
N LEU A 22 -18.20 -18.25 -3.24
CA LEU A 22 -17.13 -17.54 -3.91
C LEU A 22 -16.07 -17.32 -2.84
N ASN A 23 -15.01 -18.15 -2.86
CA ASN A 23 -13.86 -17.95 -2.01
C ASN A 23 -13.32 -16.55 -2.29
N ALA A 24 -13.40 -15.66 -1.30
CA ALA A 24 -12.80 -14.34 -1.39
C ALA A 24 -11.31 -14.50 -1.70
N ILE A 25 -10.80 -13.73 -2.67
CA ILE A 25 -9.38 -13.77 -3.03
C ILE A 25 -8.56 -13.35 -1.80
N ALA A 26 -7.66 -14.20 -1.37
CA ALA A 26 -6.77 -13.95 -0.23
C ALA A 26 -5.55 -13.14 -0.71
N TYR A 27 -5.74 -11.86 -1.00
CA TYR A 27 -4.65 -10.95 -1.42
C TYR A 27 -3.49 -10.99 -0.41
N GLY A 28 -2.26 -11.17 -0.92
CA GLY A 28 -1.06 -11.42 -0.13
C GLY A 28 -0.82 -12.91 0.17
N ASN A 29 -1.81 -13.78 -0.10
CA ASN A 29 -1.74 -15.23 0.05
C ASN A 29 -2.28 -16.01 -1.16
N ASN A 30 -2.35 -15.39 -2.31
CA ASN A 30 -2.83 -16.01 -3.53
C ASN A 30 -1.68 -16.64 -4.31
N ALA A 31 -1.41 -17.93 -4.06
CA ALA A 31 -0.31 -18.65 -4.72
C ALA A 31 -0.43 -18.67 -6.26
N SER A 32 -1.64 -18.58 -6.82
CA SER A 32 -1.83 -18.57 -8.28
C SER A 32 -1.44 -17.26 -8.94
N ALA A 33 -1.42 -16.16 -8.18
CA ALA A 33 -1.03 -14.83 -8.63
C ALA A 33 0.39 -14.45 -8.16
N GLY A 34 0.93 -15.20 -7.19
CA GLY A 34 2.17 -14.88 -6.49
C GLY A 34 3.42 -15.32 -7.24
N LYS A 35 4.43 -14.45 -7.23
CA LYS A 35 5.76 -14.71 -7.78
C LYS A 35 6.84 -14.15 -6.88
N TYR A 36 8.02 -14.77 -6.93
CA TYR A 36 9.23 -14.31 -6.27
C TYR A 36 10.26 -13.82 -7.30
N PHE A 37 10.87 -12.68 -7.02
CA PHE A 37 11.95 -12.10 -7.81
C PHE A 37 13.21 -11.96 -6.95
N ASN A 38 14.34 -12.49 -7.43
CA ASN A 38 15.63 -12.29 -6.77
C ASN A 38 16.21 -10.96 -7.27
N LEU A 39 16.15 -9.94 -6.44
CA LEU A 39 16.51 -8.56 -6.76
C LEU A 39 17.45 -7.99 -5.70
N ARG A 40 18.55 -7.38 -6.10
CA ARG A 40 19.38 -6.56 -5.20
C ARG A 40 19.68 -7.21 -3.83
N GLY A 41 19.89 -8.56 -3.82
CA GLY A 41 20.21 -9.32 -2.61
C GLY A 41 19.03 -9.74 -1.76
N ILE A 42 17.81 -9.52 -2.23
CA ILE A 42 16.57 -9.98 -1.57
C ILE A 42 15.75 -10.91 -2.44
N GLN A 43 14.85 -11.64 -1.83
CA GLN A 43 13.77 -12.35 -2.51
C GLN A 43 12.46 -11.59 -2.30
N MET A 44 12.07 -10.80 -3.30
CA MET A 44 10.85 -9.98 -3.28
C MET A 44 9.66 -10.78 -3.78
N TYR A 45 8.56 -10.74 -3.02
CA TYR A 45 7.27 -11.33 -3.38
C TYR A 45 6.34 -10.28 -3.98
N CYS A 46 5.65 -10.63 -5.05
CA CYS A 46 4.54 -9.83 -5.57
C CYS A 46 3.40 -10.72 -6.06
N GLU A 47 2.22 -10.14 -6.17
CA GLU A 47 1.04 -10.75 -6.80
C GLU A 47 0.60 -9.88 -7.96
N GLU A 48 0.23 -10.53 -9.09
CA GLU A 48 -0.20 -9.85 -10.32
C GLU A 48 -1.69 -10.13 -10.59
N TYR A 49 -2.44 -9.07 -10.96
CA TYR A 49 -3.89 -9.16 -11.21
C TYR A 49 -4.32 -8.31 -12.39
N GLY A 50 -5.28 -8.81 -13.16
CA GLY A 50 -5.85 -8.07 -14.28
C GLY A 50 -4.91 -7.91 -15.46
N ASN A 51 -5.30 -7.04 -16.39
CA ASN A 51 -4.57 -6.74 -17.61
C ASN A 51 -4.71 -5.25 -17.95
N GLY A 52 -3.76 -4.69 -18.67
CA GLY A 52 -3.78 -3.29 -19.09
C GLY A 52 -2.49 -2.56 -18.78
N LYS A 53 -2.57 -1.25 -18.53
CA LYS A 53 -1.40 -0.47 -18.14
C LYS A 53 -0.92 -0.88 -16.76
N PRO A 54 0.41 -1.00 -16.53
CA PRO A 54 0.95 -1.40 -15.24
C PRO A 54 0.58 -0.42 -14.13
N LEU A 55 0.18 -0.96 -12.97
CA LEU A 55 -0.08 -0.23 -11.73
C LEU A 55 0.67 -0.91 -10.60
N LEU A 56 1.72 -0.28 -10.10
CA LEU A 56 2.48 -0.73 -8.94
C LEU A 56 1.79 -0.24 -7.65
N MET A 57 1.53 -1.16 -6.71
CA MET A 57 0.95 -0.86 -5.40
C MET A 57 1.92 -1.18 -4.28
N ILE A 58 2.22 -0.18 -3.41
CA ILE A 58 3.24 -0.22 -2.37
C ILE A 58 2.58 0.06 -1.02
N HIS A 59 2.60 -0.93 -0.12
CA HIS A 59 1.94 -0.87 1.20
C HIS A 59 2.78 -0.09 2.24
N GLY A 60 2.17 0.20 3.39
CA GLY A 60 2.80 0.87 4.52
C GLY A 60 3.66 -0.05 5.40
N ASN A 61 4.34 0.55 6.40
CA ASN A 61 5.25 -0.15 7.33
C ASN A 61 4.60 -1.36 8.00
N GLY A 62 5.36 -2.44 8.12
CA GLY A 62 4.92 -3.70 8.74
C GLY A 62 3.74 -4.38 8.04
N GLY A 63 3.32 -3.87 6.87
CA GLY A 63 2.20 -4.35 6.09
C GLY A 63 2.54 -5.49 5.12
N SER A 64 1.64 -5.65 4.16
CA SER A 64 1.78 -6.59 3.03
C SER A 64 0.79 -6.22 1.93
N ILE A 65 0.80 -6.95 0.84
CA ILE A 65 -0.19 -6.86 -0.26
C ILE A 65 -1.64 -6.81 0.27
N SER A 66 -1.93 -7.50 1.37
CA SER A 66 -3.28 -7.56 1.97
C SER A 66 -3.81 -6.19 2.43
N ALA A 67 -2.97 -5.19 2.60
CA ALA A 67 -3.39 -3.81 2.89
C ALA A 67 -4.31 -3.25 1.79
N PHE A 68 -4.10 -3.68 0.55
CA PHE A 68 -4.88 -3.27 -0.61
C PHE A 68 -6.07 -4.18 -0.94
N ARG A 69 -6.53 -5.01 -0.01
CA ARG A 69 -7.62 -5.97 -0.25
C ARG A 69 -8.93 -5.33 -0.78
N ASN A 70 -9.18 -4.07 -0.44
CA ASN A 70 -10.36 -3.31 -0.88
C ASN A 70 -10.12 -2.56 -2.20
N ASN A 71 -8.92 -2.62 -2.75
CA ASN A 71 -8.50 -1.79 -3.89
C ASN A 71 -8.10 -2.66 -5.09
N ILE A 72 -7.35 -3.75 -4.89
CA ILE A 72 -6.82 -4.60 -5.96
C ILE A 72 -7.92 -5.04 -6.92
N GLY A 73 -9.05 -5.55 -6.41
CA GLY A 73 -10.16 -6.02 -7.25
C GLY A 73 -10.71 -4.95 -8.17
N TYR A 74 -10.85 -3.71 -7.69
CA TYR A 74 -11.30 -2.59 -8.50
C TYR A 74 -10.29 -2.25 -9.61
N PHE A 75 -9.02 -2.08 -9.25
CA PHE A 75 -8.00 -1.69 -10.23
C PHE A 75 -7.69 -2.81 -11.22
N ALA A 76 -7.75 -4.08 -10.84
CA ALA A 76 -7.54 -5.23 -11.72
C ALA A 76 -8.56 -5.33 -12.86
N THR A 77 -9.68 -4.64 -12.78
CA THR A 77 -10.64 -4.54 -13.91
C THR A 77 -10.13 -3.68 -15.06
N LYS A 78 -9.09 -2.86 -14.86
CA LYS A 78 -8.61 -1.84 -15.80
C LYS A 78 -7.09 -1.80 -16.00
N TYR A 79 -6.35 -2.32 -15.02
CA TYR A 79 -4.89 -2.25 -14.96
C TYR A 79 -4.29 -3.65 -14.80
N HIS A 80 -3.07 -3.80 -15.24
CA HIS A 80 -2.18 -4.86 -14.77
C HIS A 80 -1.63 -4.42 -13.40
N VAL A 81 -2.30 -4.84 -12.33
CA VAL A 81 -1.92 -4.54 -10.96
C VAL A 81 -0.76 -5.42 -10.55
N ILE A 82 0.30 -4.80 -10.03
CA ILE A 82 1.47 -5.41 -9.42
C ILE A 82 1.50 -4.95 -7.98
N ALA A 83 1.02 -5.79 -7.07
CA ALA A 83 1.06 -5.53 -5.65
C ALA A 83 2.27 -6.27 -5.06
N LEU A 84 3.17 -5.55 -4.42
CA LEU A 84 4.40 -6.14 -3.85
C LEU A 84 4.35 -6.17 -2.32
N ASP A 85 5.05 -7.13 -1.74
CA ASP A 85 5.52 -7.07 -0.36
C ASP A 85 6.87 -6.36 -0.35
N SER A 86 6.97 -5.25 0.35
CA SER A 86 8.20 -4.44 0.44
C SER A 86 9.33 -5.21 1.13
N ARG A 87 10.58 -4.82 0.89
CA ARG A 87 11.78 -5.39 1.54
C ARG A 87 11.58 -5.60 3.04
N SER A 88 11.91 -6.77 3.57
CA SER A 88 11.75 -7.16 4.98
C SER A 88 10.32 -7.27 5.48
N GLN A 89 9.31 -7.26 4.61
CA GLN A 89 7.89 -7.22 5.00
C GLN A 89 7.09 -8.26 4.22
N GLY A 90 5.95 -8.68 4.80
CA GLY A 90 5.13 -9.72 4.20
C GLY A 90 5.90 -11.01 3.94
N LYS A 91 5.97 -11.44 2.68
CA LYS A 91 6.72 -12.62 2.22
C LYS A 91 8.08 -12.27 1.62
N SER A 92 8.44 -11.00 1.52
CA SER A 92 9.73 -10.56 1.00
C SER A 92 10.82 -10.71 2.04
N VAL A 93 11.81 -11.57 1.75
CA VAL A 93 12.89 -11.91 2.66
C VAL A 93 14.12 -11.06 2.39
N ASP A 94 14.65 -10.44 3.43
CA ASP A 94 15.86 -9.65 3.40
C ASP A 94 16.81 -10.08 4.54
N PRO A 95 17.96 -10.67 4.24
CA PRO A 95 18.92 -11.08 5.26
C PRO A 95 19.75 -9.92 5.86
N ALA A 96 19.67 -8.72 5.27
CA ALA A 96 20.47 -7.57 5.71
C ALA A 96 19.91 -6.94 7.00
N ASP A 97 20.82 -6.39 7.81
CA ASP A 97 20.46 -5.70 9.05
C ASP A 97 20.09 -4.22 8.82
N SER A 98 20.44 -3.65 7.66
CA SER A 98 20.15 -2.27 7.30
C SER A 98 18.95 -2.16 6.36
N LEU A 99 18.17 -1.07 6.52
CA LEU A 99 17.02 -0.76 5.68
C LEU A 99 16.95 0.74 5.45
N SER A 100 16.61 1.17 4.23
CA SER A 100 16.29 2.57 3.95
C SER A 100 15.19 2.69 2.89
N PHE A 101 14.47 3.81 2.89
CA PHE A 101 13.46 4.08 1.88
C PHE A 101 14.07 4.20 0.47
N GLU A 102 15.27 4.76 0.35
CA GLU A 102 15.98 4.84 -0.94
C GLU A 102 16.31 3.44 -1.49
N MET A 103 16.72 2.51 -0.61
CA MET A 103 16.98 1.12 -0.97
C MET A 103 15.69 0.46 -1.47
N MET A 104 14.57 0.68 -0.80
CA MET A 104 13.27 0.13 -1.18
C MET A 104 12.79 0.70 -2.51
N ALA A 105 12.92 2.01 -2.75
CA ALA A 105 12.60 2.64 -4.04
C ALA A 105 13.45 2.08 -5.20
N ASP A 106 14.73 1.78 -4.97
CA ASP A 106 15.60 1.13 -5.95
C ASP A 106 15.19 -0.32 -6.21
N ASP A 107 14.67 -1.03 -5.20
CA ASP A 107 14.14 -2.40 -5.35
C ASP A 107 12.86 -2.41 -6.21
N GLU A 108 11.98 -1.43 -6.03
CA GLU A 108 10.76 -1.25 -6.81
C GLU A 108 11.09 -0.99 -8.30
N ALA A 109 12.10 -0.15 -8.57
CA ALA A 109 12.60 0.07 -9.93
C ALA A 109 13.16 -1.23 -10.52
N ALA A 110 13.95 -1.98 -9.75
CA ALA A 110 14.52 -3.25 -10.16
C ALA A 110 13.44 -4.34 -10.40
N LEU A 111 12.34 -4.33 -9.63
CA LEU A 111 11.20 -5.21 -9.88
C LEU A 111 10.57 -4.92 -11.24
N LEU A 112 10.30 -3.64 -11.55
CA LEU A 112 9.77 -3.26 -12.85
C LEU A 112 10.70 -3.66 -13.99
N ASP A 113 12.03 -3.52 -13.82
CA ASP A 113 13.01 -3.97 -14.81
C ASP A 113 12.98 -5.49 -15.00
N ALA A 114 12.93 -6.26 -13.92
CA ALA A 114 12.86 -7.72 -13.97
C ALA A 114 11.56 -8.23 -14.61
N MET A 115 10.49 -7.45 -14.54
CA MET A 115 9.21 -7.72 -15.21
C MET A 115 9.15 -7.18 -16.64
N HIS A 116 10.22 -6.58 -17.16
CA HIS A 116 10.28 -5.91 -18.46
C HIS A 116 9.22 -4.80 -18.61
N ILE A 117 8.99 -4.04 -17.53
CA ILE A 117 8.06 -2.92 -17.48
C ILE A 117 8.87 -1.62 -17.49
N ASP A 118 8.74 -0.86 -18.56
CA ASP A 118 9.46 0.41 -18.71
C ASP A 118 8.96 1.44 -17.68
N SER A 119 7.63 1.57 -17.52
CA SER A 119 7.03 2.52 -16.61
C SER A 119 5.64 2.07 -16.15
N ALA A 120 5.23 2.52 -14.95
CA ALA A 120 3.96 2.18 -14.33
C ALA A 120 3.26 3.41 -13.72
N TYR A 121 1.94 3.32 -13.53
CA TYR A 121 1.28 4.09 -12.50
C TYR A 121 1.73 3.58 -11.14
N VAL A 122 1.81 4.45 -10.14
CA VAL A 122 2.26 4.07 -8.79
C VAL A 122 1.23 4.54 -7.76
N LEU A 123 0.81 3.64 -6.89
CA LEU A 123 -0.04 3.92 -5.75
C LEU A 123 0.66 3.46 -4.49
N GLY A 124 1.00 4.40 -3.60
CA GLY A 124 1.66 4.12 -2.34
C GLY A 124 0.88 4.63 -1.12
N TRP A 125 0.88 3.85 -0.04
CA TRP A 125 0.28 4.19 1.23
C TRP A 125 1.31 4.21 2.36
N SER A 126 1.32 5.29 3.17
CA SER A 126 2.24 5.45 4.31
C SER A 126 3.70 5.35 3.82
N ASP A 127 4.51 4.40 4.30
CA ASP A 127 5.83 4.10 3.77
C ASP A 127 5.83 3.88 2.25
N GLY A 128 4.82 3.18 1.74
CA GLY A 128 4.65 3.04 0.30
C GLY A 128 4.41 4.38 -0.41
N GLY A 129 3.80 5.34 0.27
CA GLY A 129 3.64 6.72 -0.22
C GLY A 129 4.98 7.46 -0.27
N ILE A 130 5.85 7.26 0.73
CA ILE A 130 7.24 7.76 0.75
C ILE A 130 8.03 7.12 -0.40
N ASN A 131 7.92 5.80 -0.55
CA ASN A 131 8.60 5.07 -1.63
C ASN A 131 8.13 5.51 -3.01
N ALA A 132 6.84 5.75 -3.22
CA ALA A 132 6.32 6.28 -4.49
C ALA A 132 6.95 7.65 -4.83
N LEU A 133 7.13 8.55 -3.85
CA LEU A 133 7.82 9.82 -4.04
C LEU A 133 9.30 9.60 -4.38
N LEU A 134 9.99 8.74 -3.64
CA LEU A 134 11.41 8.43 -3.87
C LEU A 134 11.65 7.73 -5.19
N LEU A 135 10.78 6.79 -5.59
CA LEU A 135 10.83 6.15 -6.90
C LEU A 135 10.73 7.19 -8.02
N ALA A 136 9.79 8.14 -7.91
CA ALA A 136 9.64 9.21 -8.89
C ALA A 136 10.82 10.19 -8.92
N MET A 137 11.50 10.40 -7.80
CA MET A 137 12.69 11.26 -7.70
C MET A 137 13.93 10.58 -8.29
N ARG A 138 14.15 9.30 -7.95
CA ARG A 138 15.36 8.54 -8.26
C ARG A 138 15.30 7.89 -9.64
N HIS A 139 14.12 7.42 -10.05
CA HIS A 139 13.84 6.71 -11.28
C HIS A 139 12.68 7.36 -12.07
N PRO A 140 12.80 8.63 -12.47
CA PRO A 140 11.67 9.39 -13.05
C PRO A 140 11.08 8.77 -14.31
N GLY A 141 11.85 7.97 -15.05
CA GLY A 141 11.40 7.22 -16.23
C GLY A 141 10.46 6.06 -15.88
N LYS A 142 10.49 5.57 -14.63
CA LYS A 142 9.65 4.45 -14.18
C LYS A 142 8.22 4.86 -13.78
N VAL A 143 7.94 6.15 -13.61
CA VAL A 143 6.66 6.62 -13.05
C VAL A 143 5.88 7.44 -14.09
N ILE A 144 4.75 6.90 -14.54
CA ILE A 144 3.82 7.60 -15.46
C ILE A 144 3.07 8.69 -14.70
N LYS A 145 2.41 8.33 -13.61
CA LYS A 145 1.78 9.19 -12.60
C LYS A 145 1.85 8.48 -11.25
N LEU A 146 1.83 9.24 -10.18
CA LEU A 146 1.79 8.65 -8.83
C LEU A 146 0.61 9.19 -8.00
N ALA A 147 0.09 8.35 -7.12
CA ALA A 147 -0.78 8.70 -6.01
C ALA A 147 -0.09 8.28 -4.71
N SER A 148 0.18 9.25 -3.83
CA SER A 148 0.82 9.03 -2.53
C SER A 148 -0.13 9.46 -1.43
N THR A 149 -0.49 8.55 -0.53
CA THR A 149 -1.37 8.83 0.60
C THR A 149 -0.67 8.59 1.93
N GLY A 150 -0.76 9.55 2.85
CA GLY A 150 -0.21 9.44 4.19
C GLY A 150 1.32 9.41 4.27
N ALA A 151 2.03 10.01 3.32
CA ALA A 151 3.49 10.09 3.32
C ALA A 151 4.02 11.23 4.19
N ASN A 152 5.16 11.00 4.85
CA ASN A 152 5.98 12.03 5.48
C ASN A 152 7.35 12.14 4.82
N LEU A 153 8.07 13.24 5.07
CA LEU A 153 9.42 13.46 4.54
C LEU A 153 10.50 13.45 5.62
N TRP A 154 10.11 13.53 6.89
CA TRP A 154 10.97 13.38 8.06
C TRP A 154 10.18 12.85 9.26
N PRO A 155 10.83 12.19 10.22
CA PRO A 155 10.16 11.39 11.26
C PRO A 155 10.00 12.13 12.59
N ASP A 156 9.73 13.44 12.61
CA ASP A 156 9.58 14.18 13.86
C ASP A 156 8.19 14.79 14.05
N SER A 157 7.97 15.42 15.20
CA SER A 157 6.67 16.01 15.58
C SER A 157 6.26 17.23 14.73
N THR A 158 7.09 17.68 13.79
CA THR A 158 6.72 18.71 12.81
C THR A 158 6.04 18.10 11.58
N ALA A 159 6.24 16.80 11.31
CA ALA A 159 5.59 16.04 10.26
C ALA A 159 4.50 15.10 10.81
N ILE A 160 4.72 14.50 11.98
CA ILE A 160 3.83 13.53 12.63
C ILE A 160 3.09 14.23 13.77
N VAL A 161 1.80 13.91 13.96
CA VAL A 161 1.03 14.51 15.06
C VAL A 161 1.67 14.16 16.41
N PRO A 162 1.77 15.11 17.35
CA PRO A 162 2.55 14.95 18.57
C PRO A 162 2.22 13.71 19.40
N GLY A 163 0.95 13.30 19.43
CA GLY A 163 0.51 12.12 20.20
C GLY A 163 1.15 10.82 19.69
N PHE A 164 1.21 10.63 18.38
CA PHE A 164 1.86 9.47 17.77
C PHE A 164 3.36 9.54 17.94
N TRP A 165 3.98 10.65 17.58
CA TRP A 165 5.42 10.82 17.73
C TRP A 165 5.91 10.61 19.17
N MET A 166 5.17 11.09 20.17
CA MET A 166 5.50 10.85 21.59
C MET A 166 5.36 9.37 21.99
N GLY A 167 4.44 8.65 21.35
CA GLY A 167 4.30 7.20 21.51
C GLY A 167 5.54 6.46 21.01
N ASP A 168 5.97 6.77 19.79
CA ASP A 168 7.15 6.17 19.16
C ASP A 168 8.44 6.54 19.92
N LYS A 169 8.55 7.80 20.36
CA LYS A 169 9.67 8.24 21.21
C LYS A 169 9.75 7.43 22.50
N ARG A 170 8.62 7.23 23.18
CA ARG A 170 8.58 6.41 24.39
C ARG A 170 8.95 4.97 24.10
N HIS A 171 8.46 4.41 23.01
CA HIS A 171 8.81 3.06 22.58
C HIS A 171 10.31 2.93 22.34
N PHE A 172 10.92 3.87 21.61
CA PHE A 172 12.35 3.91 21.38
C PHE A 172 13.18 4.01 22.68
N GLU A 173 12.81 4.94 23.58
CA GLU A 173 13.54 5.20 24.83
C GLU A 173 13.41 4.06 25.85
N THR A 174 12.34 3.27 25.79
CA THR A 174 12.09 2.17 26.73
C THR A 174 12.45 0.79 26.18
N MET A 175 12.82 0.71 24.88
CA MET A 175 13.20 -0.55 24.26
C MET A 175 14.51 -1.08 24.85
N ASP A 176 14.45 -2.31 25.32
CA ASP A 176 15.62 -3.06 25.78
C ASP A 176 16.07 -4.05 24.70
N ALA A 177 17.14 -3.73 24.00
CA ALA A 177 17.70 -4.59 22.95
C ALA A 177 18.00 -6.03 23.44
N GLY A 178 18.26 -6.20 24.75
CA GLY A 178 18.43 -7.52 25.37
C GLY A 178 17.17 -8.40 25.34
N LYS A 179 16.00 -7.81 25.09
CA LYS A 179 14.71 -8.52 24.97
C LYS A 179 14.42 -9.04 23.56
N ILE A 180 15.14 -8.56 22.56
CA ILE A 180 14.99 -9.00 21.17
C ILE A 180 15.66 -10.37 21.01
N LYS A 181 14.87 -11.44 20.87
CA LYS A 181 15.37 -12.84 20.85
C LYS A 181 15.17 -13.53 19.52
N THR A 182 14.05 -13.27 18.86
CA THR A 182 13.66 -13.97 17.64
C THR A 182 14.01 -13.17 16.38
N ALA A 183 14.10 -13.85 15.24
CA ALA A 183 14.27 -13.20 13.93
C ALA A 183 13.13 -12.24 13.62
N LYS A 184 11.88 -12.58 14.00
CA LYS A 184 10.73 -11.70 13.83
C LYS A 184 10.88 -10.41 14.64
N GLU A 185 11.22 -10.50 15.93
CA GLU A 185 11.42 -9.31 16.77
C GLU A 185 12.56 -8.42 16.27
N LYS A 186 13.65 -9.02 15.76
CA LYS A 186 14.74 -8.26 15.12
C LYS A 186 14.24 -7.51 13.87
N ASN A 187 13.43 -8.17 13.06
CA ASN A 187 12.87 -7.55 11.87
C ASN A 187 11.85 -6.45 12.22
N ASP A 188 10.96 -6.68 13.19
CA ASP A 188 9.99 -5.68 13.66
C ASP A 188 10.73 -4.45 14.20
N TRP A 189 11.83 -4.65 14.95
CA TRP A 189 12.67 -3.55 15.43
C TRP A 189 13.39 -2.81 14.30
N LYS A 190 13.88 -3.52 13.28
CA LYS A 190 14.48 -2.93 12.08
C LYS A 190 13.48 -2.04 11.34
N LEU A 191 12.22 -2.48 11.20
CA LEU A 191 11.14 -1.71 10.59
C LEU A 191 10.77 -0.48 11.43
N PHE A 192 10.69 -0.63 12.75
CA PHE A 192 10.49 0.51 13.65
C PHE A 192 11.63 1.55 13.53
N LEU A 193 12.89 1.10 13.47
CA LEU A 193 14.03 2.00 13.31
C LEU A 193 14.08 2.69 11.94
N LEU A 194 13.51 2.07 10.90
CA LEU A 194 13.32 2.74 9.61
C LEU A 194 12.50 4.02 9.82
N ASP A 195 11.30 3.90 10.40
CA ASP A 195 10.39 5.03 10.64
C ASP A 195 10.90 6.01 11.69
N TRP A 196 11.68 5.53 12.66
CA TRP A 196 12.24 6.37 13.71
C TRP A 196 13.34 7.30 13.21
N TYR A 197 14.18 6.84 12.27
CA TYR A 197 15.31 7.60 11.74
C TYR A 197 15.08 8.19 10.35
N GLN A 198 14.07 7.74 9.63
CA GLN A 198 13.82 8.08 8.24
C GLN A 198 12.31 8.32 7.99
N PRO A 199 11.96 8.89 6.83
CA PRO A 199 12.85 9.42 5.78
C PRO A 199 13.52 10.73 6.21
N ASN A 200 14.52 11.17 5.42
CA ASN A 200 15.15 12.49 5.59
C ASN A 200 15.20 13.21 4.24
N VAL A 201 14.02 13.54 3.71
CA VAL A 201 13.86 14.14 2.39
C VAL A 201 13.62 15.64 2.51
N HIS A 202 14.47 16.45 1.90
CA HIS A 202 14.25 17.88 1.86
C HIS A 202 13.15 18.26 0.86
N LEU A 203 12.26 19.20 1.20
CA LEU A 203 11.19 19.70 0.31
C LEU A 203 11.72 20.10 -1.08
N LYS A 204 12.90 20.70 -1.14
CA LYS A 204 13.53 21.10 -2.42
C LYS A 204 13.80 19.92 -3.36
N ALA A 205 14.03 18.73 -2.82
CA ALA A 205 14.32 17.54 -3.61
C ALA A 205 13.10 17.06 -4.40
N LEU A 206 11.88 17.33 -3.90
CA LEU A 206 10.63 16.97 -4.59
C LEU A 206 10.46 17.66 -5.96
N LYS A 207 11.21 18.74 -6.24
CA LYS A 207 11.27 19.37 -7.57
C LYS A 207 11.80 18.44 -8.66
N ALA A 208 12.48 17.36 -8.27
CA ALA A 208 12.94 16.33 -9.20
C ALA A 208 11.78 15.48 -9.77
N ILE A 209 10.65 15.40 -9.09
CA ILE A 209 9.47 14.67 -9.54
C ILE A 209 8.87 15.35 -10.77
N LYS A 210 8.91 14.64 -11.90
CA LYS A 210 8.42 15.15 -13.21
C LYS A 210 7.03 14.63 -13.54
N SER A 211 6.64 13.48 -12.98
CA SER A 211 5.34 12.86 -13.19
C SER A 211 4.23 13.63 -12.49
N PRO A 212 3.02 13.70 -13.08
CA PRO A 212 1.86 14.19 -12.36
C PRO A 212 1.62 13.37 -11.09
N SER A 213 1.36 14.05 -9.98
CA SER A 213 1.28 13.46 -8.64
C SER A 213 -0.02 13.83 -7.96
N LEU A 214 -0.70 12.87 -7.34
CA LEU A 214 -1.84 13.09 -6.46
C LEU A 214 -1.41 12.84 -5.02
N ILE A 215 -1.38 13.90 -4.23
CA ILE A 215 -1.04 13.85 -2.80
C ILE A 215 -2.33 13.78 -2.01
N ILE A 216 -2.45 12.76 -1.14
CA ILE A 216 -3.69 12.39 -0.47
C ILE A 216 -3.44 12.30 1.03
N ALA A 217 -4.38 12.75 1.85
CA ALA A 217 -4.44 12.50 3.28
C ALA A 217 -5.88 12.51 3.79
N GLY A 218 -6.12 11.93 4.95
CA GLY A 218 -7.30 12.22 5.75
C GLY A 218 -7.12 13.54 6.52
N ASP A 219 -8.20 14.23 6.86
CA ASP A 219 -8.14 15.43 7.70
C ASP A 219 -7.83 15.14 9.18
N HIS A 220 -7.91 13.86 9.58
CA HIS A 220 -7.51 13.31 10.88
C HIS A 220 -6.36 12.29 10.76
N ASP A 221 -5.47 12.48 9.78
CA ASP A 221 -4.30 11.62 9.55
C ASP A 221 -3.29 11.75 10.71
N LEU A 222 -2.47 10.70 10.93
CA LEU A 222 -1.32 10.77 11.82
C LEU A 222 -0.18 11.64 11.26
N ILE A 223 -0.15 11.84 9.94
CA ILE A 223 0.71 12.83 9.29
C ILE A 223 0.01 14.18 9.34
N ARG A 224 0.71 15.19 9.82
CA ARG A 224 0.15 16.53 9.95
C ARG A 224 -0.31 17.07 8.59
N LEU A 225 -1.49 17.65 8.57
CA LEU A 225 -2.07 18.22 7.34
C LEU A 225 -1.16 19.28 6.71
N GLU A 226 -0.54 20.11 7.54
CA GLU A 226 0.42 21.12 7.09
C GLU A 226 1.61 20.49 6.36
N HIS A 227 2.07 19.32 6.83
CA HIS A 227 3.16 18.60 6.20
C HIS A 227 2.75 18.04 4.83
N THR A 228 1.56 17.45 4.73
CA THR A 228 0.98 16.99 3.46
C THR A 228 0.84 18.15 2.46
N VAL A 229 0.41 19.33 2.92
CA VAL A 229 0.33 20.55 2.09
C VAL A 229 1.72 20.99 1.61
N GLN A 230 2.75 20.93 2.45
CA GLN A 230 4.13 21.24 2.06
C GLN A 230 4.64 20.27 0.98
N ILE A 231 4.34 18.98 1.08
CA ILE A 231 4.66 17.99 0.03
C ILE A 231 4.01 18.37 -1.29
N PHE A 232 2.69 18.62 -1.27
CA PHE A 232 1.94 19.04 -2.45
C PHE A 232 2.53 20.29 -3.10
N GLN A 233 2.82 21.34 -2.32
CA GLN A 233 3.35 22.61 -2.82
C GLN A 233 4.76 22.50 -3.39
N SER A 234 5.51 21.45 -3.02
CA SER A 234 6.90 21.25 -3.43
C SER A 234 7.05 20.46 -4.73
N ILE A 235 5.98 19.80 -5.20
CA ILE A 235 6.00 19.00 -6.43
C ILE A 235 5.39 19.82 -7.59
N PRO A 236 6.12 20.02 -8.71
CA PRO A 236 5.69 20.92 -9.78
C PRO A 236 4.33 20.60 -10.43
N LYS A 237 3.97 19.31 -10.49
CA LYS A 237 2.73 18.84 -11.13
C LYS A 237 1.85 18.07 -10.15
N ALA A 238 1.70 18.58 -8.93
CA ALA A 238 0.87 17.93 -7.93
C ALA A 238 -0.57 18.42 -7.97
N SER A 239 -1.46 17.54 -7.51
CA SER A 239 -2.83 17.81 -7.09
C SER A 239 -2.97 17.36 -5.64
N LEU A 240 -3.81 18.04 -4.86
CA LEU A 240 -4.06 17.71 -3.47
C LEU A 240 -5.50 17.22 -3.31
N TRP A 241 -5.66 16.15 -2.53
CA TRP A 241 -6.98 15.65 -2.12
C TRP A 241 -6.96 15.30 -0.65
N ILE A 242 -7.76 16.02 0.14
CA ILE A 242 -7.97 15.75 1.56
C ILE A 242 -9.37 15.14 1.73
N LEU A 243 -9.43 13.98 2.37
CA LEU A 243 -10.68 13.27 2.65
C LEU A 243 -11.22 13.75 4.01
N PRO A 244 -12.46 14.27 4.04
CA PRO A 244 -13.08 14.70 5.29
C PRO A 244 -13.45 13.47 6.15
N ASN A 245 -13.31 13.63 7.48
CA ASN A 245 -13.57 12.60 8.50
C ASN A 245 -12.78 11.30 8.27
N SER A 246 -11.61 11.39 7.66
CA SER A 246 -10.75 10.25 7.36
C SER A 246 -9.47 10.29 8.19
N SER A 247 -9.07 9.12 8.64
CA SER A 247 -7.79 8.88 9.32
C SER A 247 -6.68 8.56 8.32
N HIS A 248 -5.59 7.95 8.81
CA HIS A 248 -4.47 7.45 7.98
C HIS A 248 -4.88 6.35 6.99
N GLY A 249 -5.99 5.66 7.25
CA GLY A 249 -6.50 4.54 6.46
C GLY A 249 -7.39 4.92 5.27
N THR A 250 -7.14 6.04 4.58
CA THR A 250 -7.98 6.58 3.49
C THR A 250 -8.46 5.55 2.47
N LEU A 251 -7.56 4.65 2.04
CA LEU A 251 -7.82 3.59 1.06
C LEU A 251 -8.59 2.39 1.64
N ILE A 252 -8.68 2.29 2.95
CA ILE A 252 -9.38 1.22 3.68
C ILE A 252 -10.80 1.67 4.01
N ASP A 253 -10.92 2.82 4.68
CA ASP A 253 -12.18 3.32 5.23
C ASP A 253 -13.09 3.91 4.14
N TYR A 254 -12.49 4.49 3.10
CA TYR A 254 -13.17 5.13 1.96
C TYR A 254 -12.85 4.46 0.63
N ALA A 255 -12.68 3.13 0.59
CA ALA A 255 -12.15 2.39 -0.54
C ALA A 255 -12.84 2.71 -1.87
N ASP A 256 -14.17 2.77 -1.91
CA ASP A 256 -14.92 3.03 -3.14
C ASP A 256 -14.65 4.44 -3.71
N GLU A 257 -14.65 5.45 -2.86
CA GLU A 257 -14.37 6.84 -3.28
C GLU A 257 -12.89 7.00 -3.65
N PHE A 258 -12.01 6.43 -2.83
CA PHE A 258 -10.58 6.41 -3.05
C PHE A 258 -10.23 5.80 -4.40
N ASN A 259 -10.74 4.60 -4.69
CA ASN A 259 -10.48 3.90 -5.94
C ASN A 259 -10.93 4.72 -7.15
N LYS A 260 -12.14 5.28 -7.11
CA LYS A 260 -12.68 6.12 -8.20
C LYS A 260 -11.86 7.39 -8.42
N LYS A 261 -11.45 8.05 -7.35
CA LYS A 261 -10.68 9.31 -7.44
C LYS A 261 -9.27 9.06 -7.99
N VAL A 262 -8.58 8.02 -7.51
CA VAL A 262 -7.24 7.64 -7.99
C VAL A 262 -7.29 7.20 -9.45
N ASP A 263 -8.28 6.39 -9.85
CA ASP A 263 -8.49 5.97 -11.24
C ASP A 263 -8.75 7.18 -12.16
N ALA A 264 -9.63 8.09 -11.75
CA ALA A 264 -9.92 9.31 -12.50
C ALA A 264 -8.65 10.16 -12.68
N PHE A 265 -7.80 10.26 -11.67
CA PHE A 265 -6.51 10.95 -11.77
C PHE A 265 -5.57 10.24 -12.76
N PHE A 266 -5.45 8.92 -12.70
CA PHE A 266 -4.56 8.15 -13.58
C PHE A 266 -5.02 8.23 -15.03
N THR A 267 -6.32 8.13 -15.31
CA THR A 267 -6.89 8.19 -16.67
C THR A 267 -6.99 9.61 -17.22
N GLY A 268 -6.94 10.64 -16.37
CA GLY A 268 -7.21 12.04 -16.73
C GLY A 268 -8.69 12.34 -16.93
N SER A 269 -9.58 11.44 -16.52
CA SER A 269 -11.02 11.63 -16.57
C SER A 269 -11.44 12.65 -15.52
N LYS A 270 -12.35 13.57 -15.86
CA LYS A 270 -12.98 14.40 -14.82
C LYS A 270 -13.88 13.49 -13.96
N PRO A 271 -13.86 13.63 -12.63
CA PRO A 271 -14.84 12.95 -11.78
C PRO A 271 -16.24 13.35 -12.24
N LYS A 272 -17.09 12.35 -12.46
CA LYS A 272 -18.51 12.61 -12.74
C LYS A 272 -19.23 12.97 -11.47
#